data_da3477d17c3610f8561901b6828c2659
#
_entry.id   da3477d17c3610f8561901b6828c2659
#
_cell.length_a   1.000
_cell.length_b   1.000
_cell.length_c   1.000
_cell.angle_alpha   90.00
_cell.angle_beta   90.00
_cell.angle_gamma   90.00
#
_symmetry.space_group_name_H-M   'P 1'
#
loop_
_entity.id
_entity.type
_entity.pdbx_description
1 polymer ?
#
loop_
_entity_poly.entity_id
_entity_poly.type
_entity_poly.pdbx_seq_one_letter_code
_entity_poly.pdbx_strand_id
1 'polypeptide(L)'
;MPLERLEDDQRATTGRGVEFWMADEVGSLVFCRVSHEALRDQAARVHFEGTDDQVFEAYRELIEQVASDTFDAGVDVDEAGCILVTKEALDRVARSA
;
A
#
# COMPACT_ATOMS: atom_id res chain seq x y z
N MET A 1 -7.27 -11.65 9.05
CA MET A 1 -6.01 -12.32 8.68
C MET A 1 -5.19 -11.41 7.79
N PRO A 2 -3.91 -11.26 8.03
CA PRO A 2 -3.09 -10.34 7.25
C PRO A 2 -2.85 -10.84 5.83
N LEU A 3 -2.66 -9.88 4.93
CA LEU A 3 -2.22 -10.19 3.58
C LEU A 3 -0.72 -10.50 3.59
N GLU A 4 -0.29 -11.36 2.68
CA GLU A 4 1.11 -11.73 2.56
C GLU A 4 1.68 -11.24 1.24
N ARG A 5 2.97 -10.89 1.25
CA ARG A 5 3.71 -10.51 0.05
C ARG A 5 3.89 -11.74 -0.84
N LEU A 6 3.68 -11.56 -2.15
CA LEU A 6 3.94 -12.62 -3.10
C LEU A 6 5.44 -12.81 -3.30
N GLU A 7 5.87 -14.06 -3.52
CA GLU A 7 7.27 -14.36 -3.87
C GLU A 7 7.66 -13.68 -5.19
N ASP A 8 6.72 -13.67 -6.14
CA ASP A 8 6.91 -13.02 -7.43
C ASP A 8 6.45 -11.58 -7.31
N ASP A 9 7.38 -10.71 -6.97
CA ASP A 9 7.13 -9.31 -6.67
C ASP A 9 6.73 -8.52 -7.92
N GLN A 10 5.46 -8.62 -8.29
CA GLN A 10 4.92 -7.89 -9.42
C GLN A 10 4.28 -6.58 -8.94
N ARG A 11 4.80 -5.49 -9.45
CA ARG A 11 4.24 -4.18 -9.17
C ARG A 11 4.40 -3.29 -10.39
N ALA A 12 3.57 -2.26 -10.47
CA ALA A 12 3.62 -1.29 -11.55
C ALA A 12 3.52 0.11 -10.98
N THR A 13 4.45 0.97 -11.37
CA THR A 13 4.40 2.39 -11.00
C THR A 13 3.68 3.13 -12.11
N THR A 14 2.60 3.81 -11.75
CA THR A 14 1.77 4.57 -12.68
C THR A 14 1.70 6.03 -12.24
N GLY A 15 1.07 6.88 -13.03
CA GLY A 15 0.84 8.27 -12.65
C GLY A 15 -0.10 8.41 -11.45
N ARG A 16 -0.80 7.34 -11.07
CA ARG A 16 -1.73 7.32 -9.93
C ARG A 16 -1.09 6.80 -8.65
N GLY A 17 0.10 6.21 -8.74
CA GLY A 17 0.80 5.63 -7.61
C GLY A 17 1.44 4.31 -7.97
N VAL A 18 1.58 3.43 -6.99
CA VAL A 18 2.15 2.10 -7.19
C VAL A 18 1.06 1.05 -6.98
N GLU A 19 0.90 0.19 -7.97
CA GLU A 19 -0.04 -0.94 -7.93
C GLU A 19 0.74 -2.21 -7.63
N PHE A 20 0.23 -3.02 -6.72
CA PHE A 20 0.90 -4.25 -6.32
C PHE A 20 -0.11 -5.31 -5.91
N TRP A 21 0.34 -6.56 -5.87
CA TRP A 21 -0.51 -7.70 -5.52
C TRP A 21 -0.05 -8.30 -4.21
N MET A 22 -1.00 -8.77 -3.42
CA MET A 22 -0.74 -9.55 -2.22
C MET A 22 -1.63 -10.78 -2.24
N ALA A 23 -1.39 -11.70 -1.34
CA ALA A 23 -2.20 -12.91 -1.22
C ALA A 23 -2.90 -12.93 0.14
N ASP A 24 -4.15 -13.39 0.15
CA ASP A 24 -4.86 -13.63 1.40
C ASP A 24 -4.49 -15.01 1.97
N GLU A 25 -5.11 -15.40 3.08
CA GLU A 25 -4.78 -16.64 3.79
C GLU A 25 -5.06 -17.91 2.98
N VAL A 26 -5.94 -17.83 1.99
CA VAL A 26 -6.26 -18.98 1.13
C VAL A 26 -5.48 -18.95 -0.18
N GLY A 27 -4.59 -17.99 -0.35
CA GLY A 27 -3.78 -17.86 -1.55
C GLY A 27 -4.43 -17.09 -2.69
N SER A 28 -5.58 -16.47 -2.47
CA SER A 28 -6.22 -15.65 -3.48
C SER A 28 -5.49 -14.32 -3.64
N LEU A 29 -5.35 -13.88 -4.88
CA LEU A 29 -4.67 -12.62 -5.16
C LEU A 29 -5.55 -11.43 -4.81
N VAL A 30 -4.96 -10.45 -4.13
CA VAL A 30 -5.62 -9.21 -3.76
C VAL A 30 -4.86 -8.07 -4.41
N PHE A 31 -5.57 -7.29 -5.23
CA PHE A 31 -4.99 -6.15 -5.92
C PHE A 31 -4.99 -4.95 -4.98
N CYS A 32 -3.84 -4.28 -4.87
CA CYS A 32 -3.67 -3.14 -3.99
C CYS A 32 -3.08 -1.96 -4.75
N ARG A 33 -3.39 -0.76 -4.30
CA ARG A 33 -2.81 0.47 -4.85
C ARG A 33 -2.53 1.44 -3.73
N VAL A 34 -1.30 1.97 -3.70
CA VAL A 34 -0.96 3.10 -2.84
C VAL A 34 -0.95 4.34 -3.73
N SER A 35 -1.67 5.39 -3.35
CA SER A 35 -1.81 6.56 -4.18
C SER A 35 -0.51 7.36 -4.26
N HIS A 36 -0.33 8.08 -5.38
CA HIS A 36 0.78 9.00 -5.55
C HIS A 36 0.82 10.03 -4.40
N GLU A 37 -0.34 10.55 -4.02
CA GLU A 37 -0.44 11.52 -2.93
C GLU A 37 0.02 10.92 -1.60
N ALA A 38 -0.34 9.66 -1.32
CA ALA A 38 0.09 8.98 -0.11
C ALA A 38 1.62 8.82 -0.08
N LEU A 39 2.21 8.45 -1.20
CA LEU A 39 3.66 8.30 -1.32
C LEU A 39 4.37 9.63 -1.14
N ARG A 40 3.87 10.69 -1.79
CA ARG A 40 4.47 12.03 -1.65
C ARG A 40 4.35 12.58 -0.23
N ASP A 41 3.22 12.34 0.43
CA ASP A 41 3.02 12.75 1.81
C ASP A 41 3.98 12.03 2.75
N GLN A 42 4.15 10.73 2.57
CA GLN A 42 5.09 9.94 3.37
C GLN A 42 6.52 10.40 3.14
N ALA A 43 6.91 10.66 1.89
CA ALA A 43 8.25 11.14 1.57
C ALA A 43 8.53 12.49 2.24
N ALA A 44 7.55 13.41 2.21
CA ALA A 44 7.68 14.72 2.84
C ALA A 44 7.81 14.60 4.36
N ARG A 45 7.04 13.70 4.96
CA ARG A 45 7.06 13.49 6.42
C ARG A 45 8.42 13.03 6.92
N VAL A 46 9.10 12.19 6.16
CA VAL A 46 10.38 11.60 6.56
C VAL A 46 11.57 12.23 5.85
N HIS A 47 11.33 13.28 5.06
CA HIS A 47 12.36 13.99 4.28
C HIS A 47 13.11 13.04 3.32
N PHE A 48 12.37 12.12 2.70
CA PHE A 48 12.91 11.18 1.74
C PHE A 48 12.81 11.76 0.33
N GLU A 49 13.92 11.79 -0.38
CA GLU A 49 13.94 12.24 -1.77
C GLU A 49 14.04 11.03 -2.70
N GLY A 50 13.08 10.88 -3.60
CA GLY A 50 13.06 9.76 -4.52
C GLY A 50 11.75 9.69 -5.30
N THR A 51 11.70 8.76 -6.24
CA THR A 51 10.51 8.49 -7.04
C THR A 51 9.46 7.75 -6.20
N ASP A 52 8.25 7.64 -6.72
CA ASP A 52 7.19 6.87 -6.06
C ASP A 52 7.62 5.42 -5.82
N ASP A 53 8.29 4.82 -6.80
CA ASP A 53 8.78 3.45 -6.67
C ASP A 53 9.83 3.33 -5.56
N GLN A 54 10.72 4.31 -5.45
CA GLN A 54 11.74 4.34 -4.40
C GLN A 54 11.11 4.52 -3.02
N VAL A 55 10.12 5.38 -2.90
CA VAL A 55 9.37 5.58 -1.65
C VAL A 55 8.64 4.29 -1.27
N PHE A 56 7.98 3.66 -2.24
CA PHE A 56 7.29 2.40 -2.02
C PHE A 56 8.26 1.34 -1.48
N GLU A 57 9.41 1.19 -2.09
CA GLU A 57 10.41 0.20 -1.68
C GLU A 57 10.92 0.48 -0.27
N ALA A 58 11.20 1.74 0.04
CA ALA A 58 11.73 2.14 1.34
C ALA A 58 10.73 1.91 2.48
N TYR A 59 9.44 2.09 2.21
CA TYR A 59 8.37 1.98 3.22
C TYR A 59 7.40 0.86 2.92
N ARG A 60 7.87 -0.15 2.21
CA ARG A 60 7.04 -1.25 1.74
C ARG A 60 6.34 -1.98 2.87
N GLU A 61 7.03 -2.26 3.97
CA GLU A 61 6.43 -2.96 5.11
C GLU A 61 5.27 -2.17 5.70
N LEU A 62 5.43 -0.86 5.84
CA LEU A 62 4.37 0.01 6.34
C LEU A 62 3.17 0.01 5.38
N ILE A 63 3.43 0.14 4.10
CA ILE A 63 2.39 0.16 3.07
C ILE A 63 1.64 -1.17 3.04
N GLU A 64 2.36 -2.27 3.12
CA GLU A 64 1.75 -3.61 3.14
C GLU A 64 0.93 -3.82 4.41
N GLN A 65 1.39 -3.31 5.55
CA GLN A 65 0.64 -3.37 6.80
C GLN A 65 -0.68 -2.61 6.69
N VAL A 66 -0.64 -1.41 6.10
CA VAL A 66 -1.85 -0.61 5.88
C VAL A 66 -2.81 -1.33 4.95
N ALA A 67 -2.29 -1.93 3.88
CA ALA A 67 -3.13 -2.69 2.94
C ALA A 67 -3.79 -3.87 3.65
N SER A 68 -3.06 -4.59 4.49
CA SER A 68 -3.56 -5.71 5.26
C SER A 68 -4.66 -5.28 6.24
N ASP A 69 -4.42 -4.19 6.96
CA ASP A 69 -5.40 -3.66 7.92
C ASP A 69 -6.67 -3.19 7.21
N THR A 70 -6.53 -2.56 6.05
CA THR A 70 -7.66 -2.10 5.23
C THR A 70 -8.47 -3.28 4.73
N PHE A 71 -7.80 -4.33 4.29
CA PHE A 71 -8.44 -5.57 3.84
C PHE A 71 -9.26 -6.19 4.97
N ASP A 72 -8.69 -6.31 6.16
CA ASP A 72 -9.35 -6.89 7.33
C ASP A 72 -10.56 -6.06 7.77
N ALA A 73 -10.43 -4.74 7.68
CA ALA A 73 -11.53 -3.83 8.06
C ALA A 73 -12.64 -3.76 7.01
N GLY A 74 -12.36 -4.14 5.76
CA GLY A 74 -13.32 -4.09 4.67
C GLY A 74 -13.69 -2.68 4.21
N VAL A 75 -12.81 -1.70 4.46
CA VAL A 75 -13.00 -0.30 4.08
C VAL A 75 -12.00 0.10 2.99
N ASP A 76 -12.24 1.23 2.34
CA ASP A 76 -11.36 1.76 1.29
C ASP A 76 -11.09 0.75 0.17
N VAL A 77 -12.14 0.00 -0.20
CA VAL A 77 -12.10 -0.97 -1.30
C VAL A 77 -12.96 -0.38 -2.42
N ASP A 78 -12.40 -0.30 -3.63
CA ASP A 78 -13.17 0.23 -4.75
C ASP A 78 -14.12 -0.84 -5.33
N GLU A 79 -14.88 -0.47 -6.37
CA GLU A 79 -15.89 -1.35 -6.99
C GLU A 79 -15.28 -2.63 -7.57
N ALA A 80 -14.01 -2.60 -7.95
CA ALA A 80 -13.32 -3.75 -8.51
C ALA A 80 -12.67 -4.63 -7.42
N GLY A 81 -12.81 -4.26 -6.15
CA GLY A 81 -12.20 -4.99 -5.05
C GLY A 81 -10.74 -4.61 -4.80
N CYS A 82 -10.28 -3.51 -5.37
CA CYS A 82 -8.92 -3.00 -5.18
C CYS A 82 -8.80 -2.37 -3.80
N ILE A 83 -7.80 -2.78 -3.02
CA ILE A 83 -7.50 -2.19 -1.73
C ILE A 83 -6.75 -0.88 -1.96
N LEU A 84 -7.27 0.22 -1.44
CA LEU A 84 -6.67 1.54 -1.60
C LEU A 84 -5.90 1.91 -0.33
N VAL A 85 -4.59 2.09 -0.47
CA VAL A 85 -3.75 2.62 0.61
C VAL A 85 -3.73 4.13 0.44
N THR A 86 -4.52 4.80 1.27
CA THR A 86 -4.70 6.25 1.18
C THR A 86 -3.70 6.99 2.06
N LYS A 87 -3.54 8.29 1.78
CA LYS A 87 -2.74 9.19 2.59
C LYS A 87 -3.22 9.16 4.06
N GLU A 88 -4.53 9.18 4.28
CA GLU A 88 -5.12 9.16 5.61
C GLU A 88 -4.83 7.86 6.34
N ALA A 89 -4.89 6.74 5.65
CA ALA A 89 -4.61 5.43 6.24
C ALA A 89 -3.15 5.30 6.63
N LEU A 90 -2.23 5.72 5.76
CA LEU A 90 -0.80 5.74 6.05
C LEU A 90 -0.47 6.62 7.24
N ASP A 91 -1.05 7.81 7.29
CA ASP A 91 -0.84 8.75 8.37
C ASP A 91 -1.29 8.16 9.71
N ARG A 92 -2.44 7.52 9.72
CA ARG A 92 -2.99 6.90 10.92
C ARG A 92 -2.08 5.82 11.48
N VAL A 93 -1.59 4.94 10.63
CA VAL A 93 -0.71 3.84 11.05
C VAL A 93 0.66 4.37 11.47
N ALA A 94 1.20 5.32 10.72
CA ALA A 94 2.48 5.94 11.05
C ALA A 94 2.46 6.63 12.42
N ARG A 95 1.34 7.26 12.77
CA ARG A 95 1.18 7.92 14.08
C ARG A 95 0.98 6.94 15.23
N SER A 96 0.48 5.74 14.93
CA SER A 96 0.21 4.72 15.95
C SER A 96 1.45 3.91 16.30
N ALA A 97 2.47 3.99 15.48
CA ALA A 97 3.70 3.20 15.64
C ALA A 97 4.66 3.75 16.70
#